data_1a1a422897f89544c3de2a7e36d2bdcf
#
_entry.id   1a1a422897f89544c3de2a7e36d2bdcf
#
_cell.length_a   1.000
_cell.length_b   1.000
_cell.length_c   1.000
_cell.angle_alpha   90.00
_cell.angle_beta   90.00
_cell.angle_gamma   90.00
#
_symmetry.space_group_name_H-M   'P 1'
#
loop_
_entity.id
_entity.type
_entity.pdbx_description
1 polymer ?
#
loop_
_entity_poly.entity_id
_entity_poly.type
_entity_poly.pdbx_seq_one_letter_code
_entity_poly.pdbx_strand_id
1 'polypeptide(L)'
;MNRLLGVLLVASVLGCSGASPSSGQDAYMRVQNAQFIPGPIDIEPKATAPSAQVTTRNNEHPAGVTGKSISGSVGPGSTAVLIGMVGDSGHWVVPVQEQDQATIGNYTFACSVSFSSLTPTGDGGALTVAVRATDKNGNLGPAQLQPTYLDQTRPEGALVVSLDWDTEADLDLHVVLPTDGDAGINEIWSRKPSGLATGTIGATIDDGKAAGYLDFDSNSQCVIDGRRVENVIFPASAPAGHYIVRVDTFSLCSEVTARWRLQVFSPSIADAIVRYGQSTEYDSRFAHGQGAGLTALEFDYNP
;
A
#
# COMPACT_ATOMS: atom_id res chain seq x y z
N MET A 1 53.81 46.69 30.54
CA MET A 1 53.99 45.80 29.40
C MET A 1 52.94 44.71 29.47
N ASN A 2 51.76 44.96 28.91
CA ASN A 2 50.63 44.00 28.91
C ASN A 2 50.57 43.37 27.53
N ARG A 3 50.79 42.05 27.46
CA ARG A 3 50.54 41.24 26.24
C ARG A 3 49.12 40.72 26.29
N LEU A 4 48.26 41.21 25.41
CA LEU A 4 46.97 40.62 25.11
C LEU A 4 47.21 39.34 24.29
N LEU A 5 46.75 38.21 24.79
CA LEU A 5 46.61 36.96 24.07
C LEU A 5 45.23 36.95 23.36
N GLY A 6 45.24 37.07 22.04
CA GLY A 6 44.06 36.90 21.26
C GLY A 6 43.71 35.41 21.08
N VAL A 7 42.55 35.01 21.56
CA VAL A 7 41.99 33.68 21.32
C VAL A 7 41.27 33.71 19.96
N LEU A 8 41.81 32.96 19.00
CA LEU A 8 41.18 32.75 17.70
C LEU A 8 40.12 31.67 17.84
N LEU A 9 38.84 32.07 17.80
CA LEU A 9 37.70 31.13 17.76
C LEU A 9 37.60 30.64 16.31
N VAL A 10 38.00 29.41 16.03
CA VAL A 10 37.71 28.73 14.76
C VAL A 10 36.29 28.20 14.84
N ALA A 11 35.33 28.88 14.20
CA ALA A 11 34.02 28.38 13.98
C ALA A 11 34.08 27.29 12.88
N SER A 12 34.01 26.02 13.32
CA SER A 12 33.80 24.90 12.40
C SER A 12 32.36 24.97 11.86
N VAL A 13 32.21 25.42 10.63
CA VAL A 13 30.98 25.28 9.87
C VAL A 13 30.79 23.79 9.60
N LEU A 14 29.90 23.15 10.36
CA LEU A 14 29.35 21.85 9.99
C LEU A 14 28.52 22.05 8.72
N GLY A 15 29.17 21.87 7.58
CA GLY A 15 28.49 21.76 6.31
C GLY A 15 27.53 20.58 6.38
N CYS A 16 26.22 20.83 6.30
CA CYS A 16 25.27 19.81 5.88
C CYS A 16 25.75 19.31 4.52
N SER A 17 26.44 18.16 4.52
CA SER A 17 26.69 17.43 3.29
C SER A 17 25.30 17.07 2.73
N GLY A 18 24.90 17.76 1.67
CA GLY A 18 23.74 17.39 0.90
C GLY A 18 23.89 15.91 0.55
N ALA A 19 22.93 15.10 0.97
CA ALA A 19 22.88 13.70 0.57
C ALA A 19 22.94 13.69 -0.97
N SER A 20 23.93 13.01 -1.52
CA SER A 20 23.98 12.76 -2.96
C SER A 20 22.66 12.13 -3.37
N PRO A 21 22.08 12.48 -4.54
CA PRO A 21 20.86 11.84 -4.99
C PRO A 21 21.10 10.33 -4.98
N SER A 22 20.25 9.62 -4.23
CA SER A 22 20.28 8.17 -4.13
C SER A 22 20.10 7.59 -5.54
N SER A 23 21.06 6.82 -6.02
CA SER A 23 21.00 6.16 -7.33
C SER A 23 20.58 4.70 -7.23
N GLY A 24 20.16 4.26 -6.07
CA GLY A 24 19.76 2.90 -5.78
C GLY A 24 18.26 2.77 -5.47
N GLN A 25 17.83 1.59 -5.04
CA GLN A 25 16.43 1.30 -4.75
C GLN A 25 15.81 2.20 -3.67
N ASP A 26 16.62 2.88 -2.85
CA ASP A 26 16.14 3.87 -1.89
C ASP A 26 15.53 5.12 -2.54
N ALA A 27 15.70 5.30 -3.86
CA ALA A 27 15.03 6.35 -4.62
C ALA A 27 13.53 6.07 -4.82
N TYR A 28 13.13 4.80 -4.88
CA TYR A 28 11.77 4.41 -5.25
C TYR A 28 11.14 3.37 -4.31
N MET A 29 11.92 2.74 -3.44
CA MET A 29 11.44 1.80 -2.41
C MET A 29 11.80 2.33 -1.03
N ARG A 30 10.88 2.25 -0.08
CA ARG A 30 11.10 2.56 1.34
C ARG A 30 10.59 1.44 2.21
N VAL A 31 11.36 1.11 3.24
CA VAL A 31 10.91 0.20 4.30
C VAL A 31 10.84 0.98 5.60
N GLN A 32 9.66 1.03 6.19
CA GLN A 32 9.41 1.80 7.41
C GLN A 32 10.21 1.23 8.59
N ASN A 33 10.82 2.11 9.38
CA ASN A 33 11.63 1.75 10.55
C ASN A 33 12.83 0.84 10.24
N ALA A 34 13.33 0.87 9.01
CA ALA A 34 14.51 0.12 8.58
C ALA A 34 15.63 1.06 8.14
N GLN A 35 16.85 0.56 8.21
CA GLN A 35 18.04 1.26 7.75
C GLN A 35 18.39 0.79 6.32
N PHE A 36 18.58 1.74 5.41
CA PHE A 36 19.09 1.44 4.07
C PHE A 36 20.62 1.24 4.11
N ILE A 37 21.07 0.15 3.49
CA ILE A 37 22.48 -0.18 3.33
C ILE A 37 22.77 -0.34 1.83
N PRO A 38 23.74 0.38 1.27
CA PRO A 38 24.20 0.15 -0.10
C PRO A 38 24.84 -1.24 -0.25
N GLY A 39 24.74 -1.82 -1.44
CA GLY A 39 25.33 -3.12 -1.76
C GLY A 39 24.29 -4.19 -2.06
N PRO A 40 24.68 -5.20 -2.85
CA PRO A 40 23.72 -6.19 -3.34
C PRO A 40 23.16 -7.06 -2.21
N ILE A 41 21.90 -7.48 -2.37
CA ILE A 41 21.28 -8.52 -1.55
C ILE A 41 21.55 -9.92 -2.12
N ASP A 42 21.97 -10.02 -3.37
CA ASP A 42 22.21 -11.26 -4.11
C ASP A 42 23.63 -11.83 -3.83
N ILE A 43 23.92 -12.07 -2.56
CA ILE A 43 25.17 -12.70 -2.13
C ILE A 43 24.90 -14.19 -1.92
N GLU A 44 25.85 -15.04 -2.28
CA GLU A 44 25.76 -16.48 -2.07
C GLU A 44 25.38 -16.81 -0.61
N PRO A 45 24.33 -17.62 -0.39
CA PRO A 45 23.89 -17.97 0.95
C PRO A 45 24.91 -18.88 1.63
N LYS A 46 25.13 -18.69 2.92
CA LYS A 46 25.85 -19.66 3.74
C LYS A 46 24.91 -20.74 4.27
N ALA A 47 25.26 -21.99 4.07
CA ALA A 47 24.43 -23.13 4.48
C ALA A 47 24.09 -23.16 5.98
N THR A 48 24.92 -22.52 6.82
CA THR A 48 24.71 -22.43 8.27
C THR A 48 23.98 -21.19 8.72
N ALA A 49 23.68 -20.26 7.81
CA ALA A 49 22.96 -19.05 8.14
C ALA A 49 21.45 -19.32 8.27
N PRO A 50 20.75 -18.53 9.11
CA PRO A 50 19.32 -18.73 9.34
C PRO A 50 18.51 -18.43 8.07
N SER A 51 17.38 -19.11 7.90
CA SER A 51 16.44 -18.86 6.81
C SER A 51 15.34 -17.90 7.25
N ALA A 52 14.79 -17.16 6.28
CA ALA A 52 13.55 -16.42 6.44
C ALA A 52 12.38 -17.22 5.84
N GLN A 53 11.20 -17.05 6.39
CA GLN A 53 9.94 -17.53 5.84
C GLN A 53 8.96 -16.38 5.82
N VAL A 54 8.54 -15.96 4.64
CA VAL A 54 7.52 -14.91 4.46
C VAL A 54 6.14 -15.55 4.53
N THR A 55 5.26 -14.99 5.34
CA THR A 55 3.88 -15.45 5.50
C THR A 55 2.88 -14.56 4.77
N THR A 56 3.27 -13.36 4.39
CA THR A 56 2.45 -12.46 3.56
C THR A 56 2.21 -13.11 2.20
N ARG A 57 0.94 -13.27 1.81
CA ARG A 57 0.56 -14.01 0.60
C ARG A 57 0.25 -13.12 -0.59
N ASN A 58 -0.12 -11.89 -0.35
CA ASN A 58 -0.54 -11.00 -1.41
C ASN A 58 0.65 -10.34 -2.13
N ASN A 59 0.66 -10.47 -3.43
CA ASN A 59 1.73 -10.01 -4.30
C ASN A 59 1.38 -8.74 -5.10
N GLU A 60 0.12 -8.32 -5.14
CA GLU A 60 -0.29 -7.11 -5.83
C GLU A 60 -0.14 -5.88 -4.96
N HIS A 61 0.20 -4.77 -5.58
CA HIS A 61 0.45 -3.53 -4.88
C HIS A 61 0.27 -2.33 -5.81
N PRO A 62 -0.67 -1.43 -5.55
CA PRO A 62 -0.77 -0.21 -6.33
C PRO A 62 0.48 0.65 -6.18
N ALA A 63 1.00 1.17 -7.28
CA ALA A 63 2.15 2.07 -7.25
C ALA A 63 1.81 3.37 -6.53
N GLY A 64 2.77 3.88 -5.74
CA GLY A 64 2.57 5.08 -4.94
C GLY A 64 1.80 4.87 -3.63
N VAL A 65 1.41 3.65 -3.29
CA VAL A 65 0.83 3.31 -1.99
C VAL A 65 1.92 3.23 -0.93
N THR A 66 1.64 3.78 0.23
CA THR A 66 2.51 3.65 1.39
C THR A 66 2.09 2.45 2.22
N GLY A 67 2.98 1.48 2.39
CA GLY A 67 2.86 0.55 3.46
C GLY A 67 2.36 -0.85 3.15
N LYS A 68 2.83 -1.49 2.04
CA LYS A 68 2.66 -2.94 1.91
C LYS A 68 3.28 -3.66 3.10
N SER A 69 2.48 -4.41 3.83
CA SER A 69 2.99 -5.25 4.91
C SER A 69 3.75 -6.46 4.34
N ILE A 70 4.96 -6.69 4.85
CA ILE A 70 5.70 -7.93 4.65
C ILE A 70 6.04 -8.47 6.04
N SER A 71 5.58 -9.68 6.33
CA SER A 71 5.77 -10.31 7.63
C SER A 71 6.14 -11.77 7.50
N GLY A 72 6.68 -12.33 8.57
CA GLY A 72 7.06 -13.74 8.60
C GLY A 72 7.86 -14.10 9.82
N SER A 73 8.56 -15.24 9.71
CA SER A 73 9.45 -15.74 10.74
C SER A 73 10.86 -15.99 10.21
N VAL A 74 11.83 -16.00 11.10
CA VAL A 74 13.23 -16.30 10.82
C VAL A 74 13.77 -17.35 11.78
N GLY A 75 14.68 -18.17 11.29
CA GLY A 75 15.29 -19.24 12.06
C GLY A 75 16.12 -18.77 13.26
N PRO A 76 16.49 -19.69 14.15
CA PRO A 76 17.28 -19.39 15.35
C PRO A 76 18.61 -18.72 15.00
N GLY A 77 19.02 -17.76 15.83
CA GLY A 77 20.27 -17.02 15.65
C GLY A 77 20.18 -15.85 14.66
N SER A 78 19.01 -15.59 14.10
CA SER A 78 18.77 -14.39 13.30
C SER A 78 18.87 -13.13 14.15
N THR A 79 19.47 -12.09 13.58
CA THR A 79 19.55 -10.75 14.20
C THR A 79 18.78 -9.71 13.43
N ALA A 80 18.61 -9.90 12.13
CA ALA A 80 17.86 -9.01 11.27
C ALA A 80 17.35 -9.73 10.02
N VAL A 81 16.48 -9.05 9.29
CA VAL A 81 16.00 -9.42 7.96
C VAL A 81 16.44 -8.35 6.97
N LEU A 82 16.98 -8.77 5.85
CA LEU A 82 17.33 -7.91 4.73
C LEU A 82 16.21 -7.99 3.69
N ILE A 83 15.76 -6.84 3.23
CA ILE A 83 14.71 -6.70 2.21
C ILE A 83 15.23 -5.82 1.09
N GLY A 84 15.15 -6.31 -0.13
CA GLY A 84 15.59 -5.56 -1.32
C GLY A 84 14.97 -6.12 -2.59
N MET A 85 15.16 -5.40 -3.69
CA MET A 85 14.74 -5.86 -5.01
C MET A 85 15.84 -6.69 -5.67
N VAL A 86 15.44 -7.80 -6.27
CA VAL A 86 16.35 -8.62 -7.07
C VAL A 86 16.84 -7.83 -8.29
N GLY A 87 18.15 -7.87 -8.52
CA GLY A 87 18.78 -7.16 -9.64
C GLY A 87 19.09 -5.70 -9.40
N ASP A 88 18.80 -5.19 -8.20
CA ASP A 88 19.07 -3.79 -7.85
C ASP A 88 20.10 -3.65 -6.72
N SER A 89 20.62 -2.47 -6.54
CA SER A 89 21.62 -2.18 -5.53
C SER A 89 20.99 -1.63 -4.23
N GLY A 90 21.51 -2.10 -3.11
CA GLY A 90 21.05 -1.74 -1.78
C GLY A 90 20.04 -2.74 -1.21
N HIS A 91 19.81 -2.59 0.07
CA HIS A 91 18.81 -3.35 0.82
C HIS A 91 18.46 -2.62 2.11
N TRP A 92 17.31 -3.00 2.67
CA TRP A 92 16.81 -2.47 3.92
C TRP A 92 17.00 -3.51 5.03
N VAL A 93 17.55 -3.08 6.16
CA VAL A 93 17.76 -3.93 7.35
C VAL A 93 16.63 -3.70 8.33
N VAL A 94 15.83 -4.73 8.55
CA VAL A 94 14.70 -4.78 9.47
C VAL A 94 15.11 -5.61 10.68
N PRO A 95 15.03 -5.07 11.90
CA PRO A 95 15.33 -5.86 13.10
C PRO A 95 14.29 -6.97 13.29
N VAL A 96 14.74 -8.11 13.83
CA VAL A 96 13.82 -9.15 14.28
C VAL A 96 13.05 -8.66 15.51
N GLN A 97 11.83 -9.17 15.66
CA GLN A 97 10.91 -8.81 16.73
C GLN A 97 10.88 -9.88 17.83
N GLU A 98 9.71 -10.23 18.27
CA GLU A 98 9.50 -11.18 19.33
C GLU A 98 9.77 -12.63 18.91
N GLN A 99 9.96 -13.51 19.88
CA GLN A 99 10.05 -14.93 19.63
C GLN A 99 8.72 -15.44 19.04
N ASP A 100 8.81 -16.23 17.99
CA ASP A 100 7.65 -16.87 17.38
C ASP A 100 7.00 -17.85 18.36
N GLN A 101 5.76 -17.60 18.72
CA GLN A 101 5.02 -18.45 19.66
C GLN A 101 4.65 -19.81 19.05
N ALA A 102 4.53 -19.89 17.72
CA ALA A 102 4.21 -21.12 17.02
C ALA A 102 5.43 -22.04 16.85
N THR A 103 6.64 -21.46 16.77
CA THR A 103 7.87 -22.21 16.53
C THR A 103 8.96 -21.76 17.50
N ILE A 104 9.19 -22.56 18.54
CA ILE A 104 10.20 -22.27 19.56
C ILE A 104 11.59 -22.09 18.93
N GLY A 105 12.25 -20.99 19.26
CA GLY A 105 13.58 -20.63 18.76
C GLY A 105 13.58 -19.77 17.51
N ASN A 106 12.46 -19.64 16.81
CA ASN A 106 12.30 -18.69 15.72
C ASN A 106 11.91 -17.30 16.28
N TYR A 107 12.12 -16.28 15.46
CA TYR A 107 11.70 -14.91 15.72
C TYR A 107 10.76 -14.43 14.62
N THR A 108 9.89 -13.49 14.93
CA THR A 108 9.03 -12.86 13.95
C THR A 108 9.69 -11.60 13.37
N PHE A 109 9.26 -11.21 12.21
CA PHE A 109 9.52 -9.89 11.64
C PHE A 109 8.28 -9.35 10.95
N ALA A 110 8.13 -8.05 10.94
CA ALA A 110 7.13 -7.35 10.16
C ALA A 110 7.67 -5.98 9.76
N CYS A 111 7.39 -5.57 8.56
CA CYS A 111 7.72 -4.25 8.06
C CYS A 111 6.67 -3.76 7.08
N SER A 112 6.69 -2.47 6.83
CA SER A 112 5.85 -1.81 5.85
C SER A 112 6.74 -1.31 4.72
N VAL A 113 6.47 -1.76 3.50
CA VAL A 113 7.22 -1.40 2.29
C VAL A 113 6.38 -0.48 1.43
N SER A 114 6.97 0.59 0.93
CA SER A 114 6.33 1.53 0.00
C SER A 114 7.11 1.57 -1.30
N PHE A 115 6.39 1.58 -2.41
CA PHE A 115 6.95 1.75 -3.74
C PHE A 115 6.42 3.04 -4.35
N SER A 116 7.28 3.81 -4.99
CA SER A 116 6.85 4.98 -5.76
C SER A 116 6.41 4.60 -7.17
N SER A 117 5.76 5.52 -7.86
CA SER A 117 5.40 5.36 -9.28
C SER A 117 6.63 5.29 -10.21
N LEU A 118 7.82 5.62 -9.68
CA LEU A 118 9.10 5.54 -10.41
C LEU A 118 9.80 4.19 -10.24
N THR A 119 9.21 3.25 -9.50
CA THR A 119 9.79 1.92 -9.29
C THR A 119 9.95 1.20 -10.62
N PRO A 120 11.16 0.76 -10.99
CA PRO A 120 11.37 -0.03 -12.19
C PRO A 120 10.62 -1.35 -12.09
N THR A 121 9.83 -1.67 -13.10
CA THR A 121 9.09 -2.93 -13.19
C THR A 121 9.33 -3.60 -14.53
N GLY A 122 9.19 -4.91 -14.55
CA GLY A 122 9.06 -5.68 -15.79
C GLY A 122 7.66 -5.58 -16.39
N ASP A 123 7.41 -6.43 -17.38
CA ASP A 123 6.11 -6.51 -18.06
C ASP A 123 4.97 -6.74 -17.04
N GLY A 124 3.88 -6.01 -17.21
CA GLY A 124 2.71 -6.10 -16.34
C GLY A 124 2.94 -5.60 -14.90
N GLY A 125 3.96 -4.75 -14.67
CA GLY A 125 4.26 -4.24 -13.34
C GLY A 125 5.03 -5.20 -12.44
N ALA A 126 5.55 -6.31 -12.99
CA ALA A 126 6.24 -7.35 -12.22
C ALA A 126 7.58 -6.88 -11.64
N LEU A 127 7.83 -7.19 -10.39
CA LEU A 127 9.13 -7.08 -9.72
C LEU A 127 9.30 -8.23 -8.72
N THR A 128 10.50 -8.44 -8.22
CA THR A 128 10.75 -9.47 -7.22
C THR A 128 11.45 -8.86 -6.01
N VAL A 129 10.82 -8.98 -4.85
CA VAL A 129 11.41 -8.61 -3.57
C VAL A 129 12.11 -9.84 -2.98
N ALA A 130 13.37 -9.70 -2.60
CA ALA A 130 14.12 -10.72 -1.88
C ALA A 130 14.10 -10.42 -0.38
N VAL A 131 13.81 -11.45 0.43
CA VAL A 131 13.83 -11.41 1.89
C VAL A 131 14.83 -12.43 2.38
N ARG A 132 15.79 -12.01 3.20
CA ARG A 132 16.86 -12.88 3.72
C ARG A 132 17.08 -12.64 5.20
N ALA A 133 17.27 -13.72 5.96
CA ALA A 133 17.70 -13.60 7.34
C ALA A 133 19.22 -13.45 7.42
N THR A 134 19.71 -12.75 8.44
CA THR A 134 21.13 -12.63 8.74
C THR A 134 21.43 -12.97 10.19
N ASP A 135 22.59 -13.57 10.44
CA ASP A 135 23.11 -13.83 11.78
C ASP A 135 23.96 -12.66 12.30
N LYS A 136 24.43 -12.77 13.54
CA LYS A 136 25.30 -11.77 14.19
C LYS A 136 26.65 -11.53 13.50
N ASN A 137 27.07 -12.43 12.60
CA ASN A 137 28.33 -12.30 11.85
C ASN A 137 28.08 -11.73 10.45
N GLY A 138 26.84 -11.36 10.10
CA GLY A 138 26.48 -10.89 8.77
C GLY A 138 26.36 -12.00 7.73
N ASN A 139 26.31 -13.27 8.12
CA ASN A 139 26.09 -14.35 7.16
C ASN A 139 24.62 -14.36 6.74
N LEU A 140 24.39 -14.44 5.43
CA LEU A 140 23.07 -14.42 4.82
C LEU A 140 22.57 -15.84 4.54
N GLY A 141 21.33 -16.10 4.96
CA GLY A 141 20.60 -17.30 4.60
C GLY A 141 20.08 -17.28 3.16
N PRO A 142 19.38 -18.32 2.72
CA PRO A 142 18.77 -18.37 1.40
C PRO A 142 17.75 -17.25 1.23
N ALA A 143 17.64 -16.72 0.00
CA ALA A 143 16.65 -15.72 -0.33
C ALA A 143 15.26 -16.36 -0.44
N GLN A 144 14.30 -15.77 0.24
CA GLN A 144 12.88 -15.99 0.00
C GLN A 144 12.42 -14.95 -1.02
N LEU A 145 12.10 -15.39 -2.22
CA LEU A 145 11.68 -14.52 -3.30
C LEU A 145 10.16 -14.29 -3.22
N GLN A 146 9.77 -13.04 -3.29
CA GLN A 146 8.38 -12.60 -3.29
C GLN A 146 8.10 -11.90 -4.63
N PRO A 147 7.49 -12.59 -5.60
CA PRO A 147 6.96 -11.92 -6.77
C PRO A 147 6.00 -10.83 -6.32
N THR A 148 6.12 -9.65 -6.88
CA THR A 148 5.30 -8.50 -6.54
C THR A 148 4.88 -7.83 -7.85
N TYR A 149 3.64 -7.39 -7.93
CA TYR A 149 3.10 -6.70 -9.09
C TYR A 149 2.68 -5.31 -8.66
N LEU A 150 3.31 -4.30 -9.25
CA LEU A 150 2.86 -2.93 -9.09
C LEU A 150 1.83 -2.63 -10.15
N ASP A 151 0.59 -2.53 -9.74
CA ASP A 151 -0.44 -2.00 -10.62
C ASP A 151 -0.22 -0.50 -10.81
N GLN A 152 0.24 -0.15 -11.98
CA GLN A 152 0.42 1.24 -12.43
C GLN A 152 -0.75 1.69 -13.30
N THR A 153 -1.66 0.80 -13.64
CA THR A 153 -2.80 1.12 -14.47
C THR A 153 -3.88 1.77 -13.61
N ARG A 154 -4.14 3.02 -13.91
CA ARG A 154 -5.29 3.74 -13.37
C ARG A 154 -6.47 3.47 -14.30
N PRO A 155 -7.64 3.09 -13.77
CA PRO A 155 -8.83 3.03 -14.61
C PRO A 155 -9.07 4.38 -15.29
N GLU A 156 -9.46 4.33 -16.57
CA GLU A 156 -9.85 5.52 -17.31
C GLU A 156 -11.34 5.80 -17.14
N GLY A 157 -11.69 7.07 -16.99
CA GLY A 157 -13.08 7.51 -16.84
C GLY A 157 -13.20 9.02 -16.75
N ALA A 158 -14.41 9.52 -16.92
CA ALA A 158 -14.73 10.93 -16.67
C ALA A 158 -14.56 11.28 -15.17
N LEU A 159 -14.88 10.32 -14.29
CA LEU A 159 -14.59 10.38 -12.87
C LEU A 159 -14.26 8.96 -12.40
N VAL A 160 -13.22 8.82 -11.59
CA VAL A 160 -12.84 7.56 -10.94
C VAL A 160 -12.61 7.82 -9.45
N VAL A 161 -13.26 7.03 -8.62
CA VAL A 161 -12.98 6.95 -7.18
C VAL A 161 -12.33 5.61 -6.91
N SER A 162 -11.10 5.61 -6.41
CA SER A 162 -10.28 4.42 -6.19
C SER A 162 -9.93 4.29 -4.72
N LEU A 163 -10.18 3.13 -4.14
CA LEU A 163 -9.75 2.72 -2.81
C LEU A 163 -8.73 1.61 -2.96
N ASP A 164 -7.57 1.76 -2.37
CA ASP A 164 -6.54 0.72 -2.29
C ASP A 164 -6.01 0.56 -0.85
N TRP A 165 -5.55 -0.66 -0.49
CA TRP A 165 -5.08 -0.96 0.86
C TRP A 165 -3.91 -1.95 0.89
N ASP A 166 -3.27 -2.10 2.06
CA ASP A 166 -1.96 -2.75 2.22
C ASP A 166 -1.99 -4.19 2.74
N THR A 167 -3.17 -4.75 3.06
CA THR A 167 -3.32 -6.07 3.68
C THR A 167 -4.34 -6.95 2.95
N GLU A 168 -4.57 -8.17 3.42
CA GLU A 168 -5.60 -9.08 2.90
C GLU A 168 -6.99 -8.83 3.50
N ALA A 169 -7.21 -7.66 4.09
CA ALA A 169 -8.52 -7.27 4.61
C ALA A 169 -9.56 -7.15 3.50
N ASP A 170 -10.81 -7.33 3.87
CA ASP A 170 -12.00 -7.11 3.06
C ASP A 170 -12.53 -5.71 3.37
N LEU A 171 -12.19 -4.74 2.52
CA LEU A 171 -12.64 -3.36 2.61
C LEU A 171 -13.52 -3.03 1.42
N ASP A 172 -14.71 -2.52 1.68
CA ASP A 172 -15.67 -2.12 0.66
C ASP A 172 -15.64 -0.60 0.41
N LEU A 173 -15.58 -0.24 -0.88
CA LEU A 173 -15.74 1.14 -1.34
C LEU A 173 -17.21 1.48 -1.50
N HIS A 174 -17.65 2.55 -0.84
CA HIS A 174 -18.97 3.12 -0.95
C HIS A 174 -18.91 4.52 -1.54
N VAL A 175 -19.61 4.78 -2.64
CA VAL A 175 -19.72 6.10 -3.27
C VAL A 175 -21.17 6.53 -3.35
N VAL A 176 -21.53 7.53 -2.55
CA VAL A 176 -22.83 8.17 -2.58
C VAL A 176 -22.81 9.23 -3.67
N LEU A 177 -23.74 9.12 -4.60
CA LEU A 177 -23.89 10.03 -5.71
C LEU A 177 -24.73 11.25 -5.33
N PRO A 178 -24.53 12.37 -6.03
CA PRO A 178 -25.45 13.51 -5.93
C PRO A 178 -26.90 13.06 -6.17
N THR A 179 -27.83 13.51 -5.35
CA THR A 179 -29.25 13.23 -5.49
C THR A 179 -29.99 14.53 -5.82
N ASP A 180 -30.86 14.46 -6.80
CA ASP A 180 -31.84 15.53 -7.05
C ASP A 180 -33.04 15.35 -6.12
N GLY A 181 -32.99 15.97 -4.93
CA GLY A 181 -34.11 16.01 -4.00
C GLY A 181 -34.37 14.70 -3.22
N ASP A 182 -35.64 14.34 -3.00
CA ASP A 182 -36.10 13.29 -2.09
C ASP A 182 -35.86 11.84 -2.53
N ALA A 183 -34.99 11.57 -3.49
CA ALA A 183 -34.81 10.26 -4.11
C ALA A 183 -34.11 9.19 -3.23
N GLY A 184 -33.84 9.50 -1.97
CA GLY A 184 -33.11 8.60 -1.08
C GLY A 184 -31.60 8.53 -1.38
N ILE A 185 -30.87 7.69 -0.65
CA ILE A 185 -29.42 7.52 -0.85
C ILE A 185 -29.19 6.71 -2.13
N ASN A 186 -28.59 7.35 -3.15
CA ASN A 186 -28.09 6.66 -4.32
C ASN A 186 -26.61 6.36 -4.12
N GLU A 187 -26.26 5.10 -3.91
CA GLU A 187 -24.93 4.66 -3.51
C GLU A 187 -24.49 3.49 -4.39
N ILE A 188 -23.23 3.52 -4.82
CA ILE A 188 -22.56 2.42 -5.51
C ILE A 188 -21.66 1.73 -4.47
N TRP A 189 -21.82 0.41 -4.34
CA TRP A 189 -21.08 -0.42 -3.41
C TRP A 189 -21.21 -1.90 -3.81
N SER A 190 -20.56 -2.84 -3.12
CA SER A 190 -20.49 -4.26 -3.49
C SER A 190 -21.82 -4.93 -3.80
N ARG A 191 -22.90 -4.63 -3.05
CA ARG A 191 -24.25 -5.21 -3.31
C ARG A 191 -25.13 -4.37 -4.22
N LYS A 192 -24.72 -3.17 -4.57
CA LYS A 192 -25.34 -2.32 -5.59
C LYS A 192 -24.24 -1.74 -6.47
N PRO A 193 -23.63 -2.58 -7.31
CA PRO A 193 -22.39 -2.22 -8.00
C PRO A 193 -22.55 -1.24 -9.15
N SER A 194 -23.75 -0.71 -9.39
CA SER A 194 -23.95 0.37 -10.36
C SER A 194 -24.97 1.38 -9.89
N GLY A 195 -24.87 2.60 -10.38
CA GLY A 195 -25.87 3.67 -10.16
C GLY A 195 -27.24 3.37 -10.76
N LEU A 196 -27.38 2.29 -11.57
CA LEU A 196 -28.65 1.77 -12.06
C LEU A 196 -29.26 0.77 -11.07
N ALA A 197 -30.59 0.63 -11.12
CA ALA A 197 -31.32 -0.26 -10.22
C ALA A 197 -31.00 -1.76 -10.40
N THR A 198 -30.35 -2.15 -11.48
CA THR A 198 -30.00 -3.54 -11.82
C THR A 198 -28.62 -3.58 -12.48
N GLY A 199 -27.57 -3.53 -11.67
CA GLY A 199 -26.19 -3.67 -12.18
C GLY A 199 -25.57 -4.99 -11.74
N THR A 200 -24.73 -5.56 -12.59
CA THR A 200 -23.82 -6.65 -12.24
C THR A 200 -22.42 -6.09 -12.10
N ILE A 201 -21.64 -6.55 -11.12
CA ILE A 201 -20.24 -6.16 -10.93
C ILE A 201 -19.49 -6.36 -12.27
N GLY A 202 -18.74 -5.34 -12.69
CA GLY A 202 -18.01 -5.35 -13.96
C GLY A 202 -18.87 -5.19 -15.23
N ALA A 203 -20.18 -4.89 -15.11
CA ALA A 203 -21.02 -4.64 -16.27
C ALA A 203 -20.72 -3.26 -16.87
N THR A 204 -20.26 -3.24 -18.10
CA THR A 204 -20.25 -2.03 -18.92
C THR A 204 -21.67 -1.70 -19.34
N ILE A 205 -22.10 -0.48 -19.07
CA ILE A 205 -23.46 -0.04 -19.43
C ILE A 205 -23.46 0.43 -20.87
N ASP A 206 -24.21 -0.30 -21.67
CA ASP A 206 -24.24 -0.15 -23.13
C ASP A 206 -25.27 0.93 -23.62
N ASP A 207 -25.90 1.69 -22.74
CA ASP A 207 -26.97 2.64 -23.09
C ASP A 207 -26.53 4.11 -23.15
N GLY A 208 -25.22 4.39 -23.12
CA GLY A 208 -24.68 5.75 -23.24
C GLY A 208 -25.03 6.70 -22.08
N LYS A 209 -25.69 6.23 -21.04
CA LYS A 209 -25.93 6.96 -19.82
C LYS A 209 -24.84 6.64 -18.81
N ALA A 210 -24.23 7.67 -18.28
CA ALA A 210 -23.13 7.63 -17.35
C ALA A 210 -23.57 7.16 -15.96
N ALA A 211 -23.92 5.90 -15.84
CA ALA A 211 -23.99 5.30 -14.52
C ALA A 211 -22.58 4.84 -14.13
N GLY A 212 -22.10 5.32 -12.97
CA GLY A 212 -20.90 4.79 -12.38
C GLY A 212 -21.08 3.31 -12.01
N TYR A 213 -20.01 2.56 -12.00
CA TYR A 213 -20.03 1.16 -11.57
C TYR A 213 -18.80 0.81 -10.73
N LEU A 214 -18.98 -0.13 -9.81
CA LEU A 214 -17.87 -0.77 -9.08
C LEU A 214 -17.26 -1.83 -9.99
N ASP A 215 -15.95 -1.79 -10.22
CA ASP A 215 -15.25 -2.70 -11.13
C ASP A 215 -15.02 -4.08 -10.51
N PHE A 216 -14.77 -4.13 -9.21
CA PHE A 216 -14.48 -5.36 -8.51
C PHE A 216 -14.83 -5.25 -7.01
N ASP A 217 -15.15 -6.38 -6.38
CA ASP A 217 -15.36 -6.57 -4.94
C ASP A 217 -14.20 -7.44 -4.44
N SER A 218 -13.15 -6.78 -3.93
CA SER A 218 -11.86 -7.39 -3.63
C SER A 218 -11.84 -8.05 -2.26
N ASN A 219 -11.31 -9.28 -2.18
CA ASN A 219 -11.23 -10.11 -0.97
C ASN A 219 -12.58 -10.40 -0.32
N SER A 220 -13.67 -10.31 -1.08
CA SER A 220 -15.05 -10.44 -0.62
C SER A 220 -15.25 -11.62 0.33
N GLN A 221 -15.82 -11.38 1.51
CA GLN A 221 -16.01 -12.35 2.58
C GLN A 221 -14.73 -13.10 2.97
N CYS A 222 -13.61 -12.41 2.94
CA CYS A 222 -12.27 -12.98 3.19
C CYS A 222 -11.88 -14.13 2.25
N VAL A 223 -12.46 -14.19 1.07
CA VAL A 223 -11.95 -15.03 -0.02
C VAL A 223 -10.86 -14.25 -0.73
N ILE A 224 -9.60 -14.52 -0.34
CA ILE A 224 -8.45 -13.75 -0.82
C ILE A 224 -8.22 -14.01 -2.31
N ASP A 225 -8.38 -12.98 -3.12
CA ASP A 225 -8.27 -13.02 -4.58
C ASP A 225 -6.95 -12.41 -5.10
N GLY A 226 -6.14 -11.84 -4.22
CA GLY A 226 -4.87 -11.20 -4.54
C GLY A 226 -4.99 -9.73 -4.91
N ARG A 227 -6.19 -9.18 -4.99
CA ARG A 227 -6.43 -7.75 -5.21
C ARG A 227 -6.64 -7.03 -3.88
N ARG A 228 -6.36 -5.74 -3.88
CA ARG A 228 -6.57 -4.84 -2.75
C ARG A 228 -6.89 -3.46 -3.27
N VAL A 229 -7.77 -3.45 -4.24
CA VAL A 229 -8.22 -2.24 -4.90
C VAL A 229 -9.65 -2.40 -5.36
N GLU A 230 -10.44 -1.36 -5.13
CA GLU A 230 -11.79 -1.21 -5.66
C GLU A 230 -11.93 0.14 -6.33
N ASN A 231 -12.58 0.18 -7.47
CA ASN A 231 -12.80 1.42 -8.19
C ASN A 231 -14.28 1.59 -8.53
N VAL A 232 -14.80 2.78 -8.25
CA VAL A 232 -16.05 3.24 -8.85
C VAL A 232 -15.70 4.11 -10.04
N ILE A 233 -16.10 3.67 -11.23
CA ILE A 233 -15.72 4.26 -12.52
C ILE A 233 -16.95 4.83 -13.20
N PHE A 234 -16.86 6.08 -13.65
CA PHE A 234 -17.82 6.74 -14.53
C PHE A 234 -17.17 6.90 -15.91
N PRO A 235 -17.47 6.01 -16.88
CA PRO A 235 -16.69 5.95 -18.12
C PRO A 235 -16.80 7.20 -18.99
N ALA A 236 -18.00 7.73 -19.18
CA ALA A 236 -18.28 8.81 -20.13
C ALA A 236 -18.58 10.15 -19.46
N SER A 237 -19.36 10.13 -18.38
CA SER A 237 -19.69 11.32 -17.61
C SER A 237 -20.11 10.91 -16.19
N ALA A 238 -19.92 11.79 -15.24
CA ALA A 238 -20.41 11.64 -13.87
C ALA A 238 -21.39 12.78 -13.55
N PRO A 239 -22.42 12.52 -12.73
CA PRO A 239 -23.32 13.58 -12.27
C PRO A 239 -22.56 14.71 -11.58
N ALA A 240 -22.89 15.95 -11.91
CA ALA A 240 -22.39 17.10 -11.15
C ALA A 240 -23.05 17.15 -9.78
N GLY A 241 -22.31 17.57 -8.76
CA GLY A 241 -22.83 17.76 -7.42
C GLY A 241 -21.95 17.19 -6.33
N HIS A 242 -22.54 17.00 -5.15
CA HIS A 242 -21.84 16.58 -3.94
C HIS A 242 -21.76 15.07 -3.81
N TYR A 243 -20.54 14.55 -3.65
CA TYR A 243 -20.24 13.14 -3.46
C TYR A 243 -19.77 12.88 -2.03
N ILE A 244 -20.20 11.74 -1.47
CA ILE A 244 -19.66 11.24 -0.20
C ILE A 244 -19.04 9.87 -0.47
N VAL A 245 -17.79 9.70 -0.04
CA VAL A 245 -17.06 8.45 -0.17
C VAL A 245 -16.82 7.87 1.21
N ARG A 246 -17.17 6.59 1.37
CA ARG A 246 -16.96 5.85 2.61
C ARG A 246 -16.08 4.65 2.36
N VAL A 247 -15.38 4.26 3.40
CA VAL A 247 -14.64 3.00 3.48
C VAL A 247 -15.32 2.16 4.54
N ASP A 248 -15.93 1.06 4.14
CA ASP A 248 -16.49 0.08 5.05
C ASP A 248 -15.47 -1.02 5.29
N THR A 249 -15.18 -1.29 6.55
CA THR A 249 -14.31 -2.41 6.95
C THR A 249 -15.18 -3.63 7.16
N PHE A 250 -15.47 -4.36 6.08
CA PHE A 250 -16.30 -5.55 6.20
C PHE A 250 -15.65 -6.59 7.11
N SER A 251 -14.36 -6.83 6.92
CA SER A 251 -13.57 -7.69 7.79
C SER A 251 -12.08 -7.40 7.65
N LEU A 252 -11.34 -7.52 8.72
CA LEU A 252 -9.87 -7.55 8.63
C LEU A 252 -9.33 -8.94 8.23
N CYS A 253 -10.19 -9.93 8.07
CA CYS A 253 -9.85 -11.32 7.80
C CYS A 253 -8.93 -11.92 8.87
N SER A 254 -7.63 -11.90 8.71
CA SER A 254 -6.66 -12.32 9.71
C SER A 254 -5.66 -11.21 10.09
N GLU A 255 -5.92 -10.00 9.60
CA GLU A 255 -5.04 -8.86 9.82
C GLU A 255 -5.41 -8.10 11.08
N VAL A 256 -4.46 -7.36 11.63
CA VAL A 256 -4.70 -6.50 12.82
C VAL A 256 -5.25 -5.15 12.41
N THR A 257 -4.77 -4.62 11.30
CA THR A 257 -5.17 -3.33 10.73
C THR A 257 -4.99 -3.36 9.21
N ALA A 258 -5.71 -2.51 8.50
CA ALA A 258 -5.47 -2.23 7.08
C ALA A 258 -5.30 -0.72 6.91
N ARG A 259 -4.18 -0.31 6.29
CA ARG A 259 -4.00 1.09 5.86
C ARG A 259 -4.52 1.22 4.45
N TRP A 260 -5.25 2.28 4.19
CA TRP A 260 -5.85 2.51 2.90
C TRP A 260 -5.55 3.91 2.37
N ARG A 261 -5.62 4.00 1.05
CA ARG A 261 -5.58 5.25 0.30
C ARG A 261 -6.82 5.35 -0.56
N LEU A 262 -7.48 6.48 -0.48
CA LEU A 262 -8.58 6.86 -1.33
C LEU A 262 -8.12 7.94 -2.30
N GLN A 263 -8.46 7.79 -3.59
CA GLN A 263 -8.11 8.75 -4.62
C GLN A 263 -9.33 9.07 -5.49
N VAL A 264 -9.44 10.33 -5.89
CA VAL A 264 -10.43 10.77 -6.88
C VAL A 264 -9.71 11.39 -8.06
N PHE A 265 -10.03 10.91 -9.23
CA PHE A 265 -9.43 11.33 -10.50
C PHE A 265 -10.52 11.77 -11.48
N SER A 266 -10.24 12.85 -12.21
CA SER A 266 -11.04 13.28 -13.35
C SER A 266 -10.16 14.15 -14.25
N PRO A 267 -10.37 14.15 -15.57
CA PRO A 267 -9.74 15.13 -16.46
C PRO A 267 -10.07 16.59 -16.11
N SER A 268 -11.18 16.84 -15.43
CA SER A 268 -11.60 18.17 -14.98
C SER A 268 -11.02 18.58 -13.62
N ILE A 269 -10.36 17.65 -12.92
CA ILE A 269 -9.69 17.91 -11.63
C ILE A 269 -8.18 17.95 -11.89
N ALA A 270 -7.56 19.13 -11.75
CA ALA A 270 -6.15 19.33 -12.08
C ALA A 270 -5.22 18.43 -11.27
N ASP A 271 -5.50 18.24 -9.97
CA ASP A 271 -4.74 17.37 -9.07
C ASP A 271 -5.66 16.33 -8.45
N ALA A 272 -5.24 15.07 -8.42
CA ALA A 272 -6.00 14.02 -7.76
C ALA A 272 -6.25 14.35 -6.29
N ILE A 273 -7.49 14.19 -5.83
CA ILE A 273 -7.81 14.31 -4.41
C ILE A 273 -7.36 13.01 -3.75
N VAL A 274 -6.54 13.09 -2.72
CA VAL A 274 -6.00 11.91 -2.03
C VAL A 274 -6.30 12.00 -0.54
N ARG A 275 -6.71 10.87 0.04
CA ARG A 275 -6.88 10.68 1.48
C ARG A 275 -6.25 9.36 1.91
N TYR A 276 -5.74 9.36 3.12
CA TYR A 276 -5.18 8.17 3.76
C TYR A 276 -5.92 7.90 5.06
N GLY A 277 -6.08 6.64 5.38
CA GLY A 277 -6.67 6.22 6.62
C GLY A 277 -6.23 4.83 7.05
N GLN A 278 -6.84 4.35 8.10
CA GLN A 278 -6.57 3.04 8.66
C GLN A 278 -7.86 2.44 9.16
N SER A 279 -8.09 1.20 8.81
CA SER A 279 -9.16 0.35 9.35
C SER A 279 -8.60 -0.52 10.47
N THR A 280 -9.43 -0.71 11.51
CA THR A 280 -9.12 -1.51 12.69
C THR A 280 -10.24 -2.51 12.95
N GLU A 281 -10.02 -3.46 13.85
CA GLU A 281 -11.09 -4.39 14.27
C GLU A 281 -12.33 -3.67 14.85
N TYR A 282 -12.15 -2.48 15.38
CA TYR A 282 -13.28 -1.69 15.88
C TYR A 282 -14.22 -1.29 14.74
N ASP A 283 -13.66 -0.92 13.60
CA ASP A 283 -14.40 -0.46 12.42
C ASP A 283 -15.23 -1.60 11.80
N SER A 284 -14.73 -2.84 11.86
CA SER A 284 -15.45 -4.03 11.35
C SER A 284 -16.62 -4.49 12.22
N ARG A 285 -16.88 -3.83 13.34
CA ARG A 285 -18.00 -4.17 14.24
C ARG A 285 -19.29 -3.43 13.94
N PHE A 286 -19.25 -2.48 13.03
CA PHE A 286 -20.43 -1.73 12.61
C PHE A 286 -21.26 -2.52 11.60
N ALA A 287 -22.50 -2.10 11.41
CA ALA A 287 -23.36 -2.72 10.40
C ALA A 287 -22.83 -2.44 9.00
N HIS A 288 -22.83 -3.47 8.16
CA HIS A 288 -22.47 -3.39 6.75
C HIS A 288 -23.71 -3.27 5.88
N GLY A 289 -23.63 -2.55 4.80
CA GLY A 289 -24.74 -2.36 3.87
C GLY A 289 -24.85 -0.93 3.38
N GLN A 290 -25.99 -0.56 2.84
CA GLN A 290 -26.19 0.80 2.34
C GLN A 290 -25.95 1.84 3.43
N GLY A 291 -25.07 2.81 3.14
CA GLY A 291 -24.67 3.87 4.07
C GLY A 291 -23.62 3.45 5.09
N ALA A 292 -23.11 2.23 5.03
CA ALA A 292 -22.07 1.74 5.92
C ALA A 292 -20.71 2.42 5.68
N GLY A 293 -19.80 2.18 6.61
CA GLY A 293 -18.42 2.66 6.55
C GLY A 293 -18.22 4.07 7.09
N LEU A 294 -16.95 4.40 7.31
CA LEU A 294 -16.52 5.71 7.75
C LEU A 294 -16.47 6.67 6.55
N THR A 295 -17.01 7.88 6.70
CA THR A 295 -16.84 8.92 5.69
C THR A 295 -15.36 9.30 5.60
N ALA A 296 -14.74 8.93 4.50
CA ALA A 296 -13.33 9.15 4.22
C ALA A 296 -13.10 10.46 3.45
N LEU A 297 -14.04 10.83 2.59
CA LEU A 297 -13.95 12.02 1.75
C LEU A 297 -15.35 12.53 1.38
N GLU A 298 -15.48 13.85 1.31
CA GLU A 298 -16.58 14.55 0.66
C GLU A 298 -16.00 15.52 -0.36
N PHE A 299 -16.60 15.62 -1.54
CA PHE A 299 -16.15 16.55 -2.58
C PHE A 299 -17.26 16.94 -3.53
N ASP A 300 -17.13 18.14 -4.10
CA ASP A 300 -18.02 18.62 -5.15
C ASP A 300 -17.39 18.38 -6.52
N TYR A 301 -18.14 17.74 -7.41
CA TYR A 301 -17.73 17.48 -8.78
C TYR A 301 -18.51 18.37 -9.75
N ASN A 302 -17.75 19.12 -10.56
CA ASN A 302 -18.27 19.94 -11.65
C ASN A 302 -17.46 19.61 -12.91
N PRO A 303 -18.02 18.82 -13.85
CA PRO A 303 -17.32 18.34 -15.05
C PRO A 303 -16.94 19.47 -16.02
#